data_d818bbfc4fc59d4199b87ebbb9549be1
#
_entry.id   d818bbfc4fc59d4199b87ebbb9549be1
#
_cell.length_a   1.000
_cell.length_b   1.000
_cell.length_c   1.000
_cell.angle_alpha   90.00
_cell.angle_beta   90.00
_cell.angle_gamma   90.00
#
_symmetry.space_group_name_H-M   'P 1'
#
loop_
_entity.id
_entity.type
_entity.pdbx_description
1 polymer ?
#
loop_
_entity_poly.entity_id
_entity_poly.type
_entity_poly.pdbx_seq_one_letter_code
_entity_poly.pdbx_strand_id
1 'polypeptide(L)'
;DQELAIVFYDLTTIRAEGSTDESEDLRHVGHAKEGGTVRQVMLGVVQTAEGLPIHHEVFAGNTGETTTLVPTIEKVLARYPIKRVVLVADRGLLSLDNLDAIRALRVGDQPLEFILAVPARRYGDFDSLLAPFHEKSCRLATAEVFGELNWQGFRLIVAHRPDRASEQSRVRDERIAALEADAAQWAEKLDAQEAGQTRPGKKLSDAGTTARFYKAVADAHLAHIIKVDLAAEVFTYAIDERALNRARLMDGKLILVSNVPESPPAEIVARYKALADIERGFRVLKSEIEIAPVFHRLPDRIRAHALICFLALLLYRVLRLRLKAKASALSPERALEIARRIQYHQVTLHQRQSASGLSAMTPQQKELFETVALPEPSARRL
;
A
#
# COMPACT_ATOMS: atom_id res chain seq x y z
N ASP A 1 -11.73 -9.85 26.70
CA ASP A 1 -12.74 -9.11 25.92
C ASP A 1 -12.10 -7.81 25.43
N GLN A 2 -11.41 -7.87 24.28
CA GLN A 2 -10.99 -6.64 23.61
C GLN A 2 -12.18 -6.16 22.77
N GLU A 3 -12.66 -4.96 23.05
CA GLU A 3 -13.54 -4.26 22.13
C GLU A 3 -12.76 -3.98 20.87
N LEU A 4 -12.97 -4.77 19.81
CA LEU A 4 -12.41 -4.51 18.49
C LEU A 4 -13.09 -3.26 17.93
N ALA A 5 -12.55 -2.09 18.27
CA ALA A 5 -13.12 -0.82 17.88
C ALA A 5 -12.69 -0.38 16.44
N ILE A 6 -11.58 -0.90 15.93
CA ILE A 6 -11.04 -0.51 14.61
C ILE A 6 -10.47 -1.75 13.94
N VAL A 7 -10.86 -1.98 12.69
CA VAL A 7 -10.26 -3.00 11.82
C VAL A 7 -9.75 -2.36 10.54
N PHE A 8 -8.62 -2.84 10.11
CA PHE A 8 -7.98 -2.45 8.86
C PHE A 8 -8.09 -3.58 7.85
N TYR A 9 -8.43 -3.26 6.63
CA TYR A 9 -8.47 -4.21 5.52
C TYR A 9 -7.61 -3.73 4.37
N ASP A 10 -6.76 -4.61 3.87
CA ASP A 10 -6.02 -4.38 2.63
C ASP A 10 -5.76 -5.70 1.90
N LEU A 11 -5.41 -5.59 0.63
CA LEU A 11 -5.12 -6.69 -0.28
C LEU A 11 -3.68 -6.64 -0.77
N THR A 12 -3.11 -7.80 -1.00
CA THR A 12 -1.84 -7.93 -1.70
C THR A 12 -1.90 -9.03 -2.74
N THR A 13 -1.08 -8.89 -3.79
CA THR A 13 -0.87 -9.93 -4.79
C THR A 13 0.28 -10.82 -4.38
N ILE A 14 0.14 -12.13 -4.59
CA ILE A 14 1.15 -13.14 -4.31
C ILE A 14 1.42 -13.90 -5.59
N ARG A 15 2.65 -13.80 -6.09
CA ARG A 15 3.08 -14.49 -7.28
C ARG A 15 2.90 -16.01 -7.13
N ALA A 16 2.41 -16.64 -8.18
CA ALA A 16 2.26 -18.10 -8.27
C ALA A 16 2.97 -18.64 -9.52
N GLU A 17 3.47 -19.84 -9.43
CA GLU A 17 4.16 -20.53 -10.53
C GLU A 17 3.32 -21.68 -11.09
N GLY A 18 3.69 -22.11 -12.30
CA GLY A 18 3.05 -23.20 -13.04
C GLY A 18 1.85 -22.72 -13.88
N SER A 19 1.44 -23.55 -14.81
CA SER A 19 0.27 -23.34 -15.67
C SER A 19 -0.75 -24.43 -15.39
N THR A 20 -2.04 -24.07 -15.45
CA THR A 20 -3.14 -25.02 -15.51
C THR A 20 -4.32 -24.34 -16.18
N ASP A 21 -5.12 -25.14 -16.86
CA ASP A 21 -6.36 -24.72 -17.52
C ASP A 21 -7.60 -25.19 -16.71
N GLU A 22 -7.40 -25.58 -15.44
CA GLU A 22 -8.49 -26.02 -14.56
C GLU A 22 -9.38 -24.82 -14.19
N SER A 23 -10.68 -24.98 -14.31
CA SER A 23 -11.69 -23.96 -14.08
C SER A 23 -11.75 -23.44 -12.63
N GLU A 24 -11.26 -24.21 -11.68
CA GLU A 24 -11.25 -23.89 -10.24
C GLU A 24 -9.88 -23.36 -9.76
N ASP A 25 -8.91 -23.17 -10.64
CA ASP A 25 -7.59 -22.67 -10.26
C ASP A 25 -7.68 -21.22 -9.74
N LEU A 26 -7.17 -20.98 -8.55
CA LEU A 26 -7.09 -19.62 -7.98
C LEU A 26 -5.97 -18.79 -8.61
N ARG A 27 -5.03 -19.40 -9.31
CA ARG A 27 -3.87 -18.76 -9.91
C ARG A 27 -4.22 -18.18 -11.26
N HIS A 28 -4.63 -16.94 -11.31
CA HIS A 28 -4.95 -16.23 -12.55
C HIS A 28 -3.88 -15.20 -12.90
N VAL A 29 -3.81 -14.87 -14.19
CA VAL A 29 -2.97 -13.77 -14.68
C VAL A 29 -3.63 -12.44 -14.30
N GLY A 30 -2.86 -11.57 -13.68
CA GLY A 30 -3.32 -10.25 -13.24
C GLY A 30 -2.17 -9.26 -13.11
N HIS A 31 -2.50 -8.00 -12.87
CA HIS A 31 -1.51 -6.96 -12.60
C HIS A 31 -1.01 -7.07 -11.17
N ALA A 32 0.29 -7.32 -11.01
CA ALA A 32 0.91 -7.37 -9.69
C ALA A 32 1.07 -5.96 -9.09
N LYS A 33 0.86 -5.82 -7.79
CA LYS A 33 1.11 -4.55 -7.08
C LYS A 33 2.58 -4.10 -7.16
N GLU A 34 3.48 -5.02 -7.42
CA GLU A 34 4.92 -4.77 -7.65
C GLU A 34 5.25 -4.40 -9.11
N GLY A 35 4.25 -4.38 -9.97
CA GLY A 35 4.37 -4.08 -11.39
C GLY A 35 4.42 -5.34 -12.27
N GLY A 36 3.97 -5.16 -13.52
CA GLY A 36 3.91 -6.23 -14.53
C GLY A 36 2.67 -7.12 -14.44
N THR A 37 2.52 -7.96 -15.45
CA THR A 37 1.44 -8.94 -15.55
C THR A 37 2.01 -10.32 -15.25
N VAL A 38 1.54 -10.93 -14.17
CA VAL A 38 2.05 -12.22 -13.68
C VAL A 38 0.91 -13.12 -13.25
N ARG A 39 1.17 -14.42 -13.20
CA ARG A 39 0.26 -15.37 -12.55
C ARG A 39 0.34 -15.18 -11.03
N GLN A 40 -0.80 -15.03 -10.39
CA GLN A 40 -0.89 -14.66 -8.99
C GLN A 40 -2.17 -15.18 -8.32
N VAL A 41 -2.20 -15.11 -7.02
CA VAL A 41 -3.40 -15.13 -6.18
C VAL A 41 -3.49 -13.83 -5.41
N MET A 42 -4.66 -13.45 -4.93
CA MET A 42 -4.82 -12.29 -4.07
C MET A 42 -5.05 -12.74 -2.63
N LEU A 43 -4.38 -12.06 -1.69
CA LEU A 43 -4.55 -12.26 -0.25
C LEU A 43 -5.09 -11.01 0.39
N GLY A 44 -6.29 -11.11 0.97
CA GLY A 44 -6.88 -10.09 1.84
C GLY A 44 -6.52 -10.38 3.30
N VAL A 45 -6.16 -9.34 4.04
CA VAL A 45 -5.86 -9.44 5.47
C VAL A 45 -6.66 -8.38 6.24
N VAL A 46 -7.30 -8.81 7.31
CA VAL A 46 -7.93 -7.94 8.31
C VAL A 46 -7.10 -7.95 9.57
N GLN A 47 -6.78 -6.79 10.10
CA GLN A 47 -6.02 -6.65 11.36
C GLN A 47 -6.63 -5.61 12.28
N THR A 48 -6.26 -5.69 13.57
CA THR A 48 -6.65 -4.72 14.60
C THR A 48 -5.81 -3.44 14.48
N ALA A 49 -6.17 -2.41 15.25
CA ALA A 49 -5.41 -1.17 15.35
C ALA A 49 -3.97 -1.37 15.83
N GLU A 50 -3.73 -2.39 16.67
CA GLU A 50 -2.39 -2.77 17.15
C GLU A 50 -1.58 -3.54 16.09
N GLY A 51 -2.18 -3.82 14.93
CA GLY A 51 -1.55 -4.54 13.83
C GLY A 51 -1.55 -6.06 13.99
N LEU A 52 -2.42 -6.62 14.84
CA LEU A 52 -2.61 -8.06 14.93
C LEU A 52 -3.52 -8.56 13.80
N PRO A 53 -3.08 -9.46 12.93
CA PRO A 53 -3.92 -10.04 11.90
C PRO A 53 -4.95 -10.98 12.55
N ILE A 54 -6.25 -10.76 12.26
CA ILE A 54 -7.37 -11.52 12.82
C ILE A 54 -8.09 -12.38 11.80
N HIS A 55 -8.02 -12.01 10.52
CA HIS A 55 -8.66 -12.75 9.44
C HIS A 55 -7.86 -12.62 8.15
N HIS A 56 -7.93 -13.66 7.32
CA HIS A 56 -7.40 -13.61 5.96
C HIS A 56 -8.34 -14.34 5.00
N GLU A 57 -8.28 -13.94 3.74
CA GLU A 57 -9.03 -14.56 2.65
C GLU A 57 -8.15 -14.66 1.41
N VAL A 58 -8.25 -15.77 0.68
CA VAL A 58 -7.53 -15.97 -0.60
C VAL A 58 -8.53 -15.89 -1.73
N PHE A 59 -8.25 -15.01 -2.69
CA PHE A 59 -9.07 -14.80 -3.88
C PHE A 59 -8.31 -15.21 -5.14
N ALA A 60 -9.05 -15.43 -6.21
CA ALA A 60 -8.47 -15.66 -7.53
C ALA A 60 -7.63 -14.43 -7.96
N GLY A 61 -6.53 -14.68 -8.66
CA GLY A 61 -5.54 -13.64 -8.99
C GLY A 61 -6.04 -12.52 -9.92
N ASN A 62 -7.18 -12.71 -10.56
CA ASN A 62 -7.85 -11.72 -11.41
C ASN A 62 -9.07 -11.08 -10.73
N THR A 63 -9.30 -11.34 -9.44
CA THR A 63 -10.43 -10.73 -8.69
C THR A 63 -10.22 -9.23 -8.55
N GLY A 64 -11.27 -8.45 -8.82
CA GLY A 64 -11.25 -6.99 -8.62
C GLY A 64 -11.16 -6.65 -7.12
N GLU A 65 -10.28 -5.74 -6.74
CA GLU A 65 -10.10 -5.36 -5.33
C GLU A 65 -11.40 -4.87 -4.68
N THR A 66 -12.22 -4.14 -5.44
CA THR A 66 -13.48 -3.57 -4.95
C THR A 66 -14.52 -4.62 -4.58
N THR A 67 -14.47 -5.82 -5.18
CA THR A 67 -15.44 -6.90 -4.93
C THR A 67 -15.11 -7.76 -3.72
N THR A 68 -13.93 -7.60 -3.13
CA THR A 68 -13.43 -8.43 -2.02
C THR A 68 -13.79 -7.88 -0.64
N LEU A 69 -13.97 -6.56 -0.53
CA LEU A 69 -14.13 -5.85 0.74
C LEU A 69 -15.39 -6.30 1.50
N VAL A 70 -16.56 -6.14 0.88
CA VAL A 70 -17.85 -6.40 1.53
C VAL A 70 -17.97 -7.84 2.01
N PRO A 71 -17.73 -8.88 1.17
CA PRO A 71 -17.82 -10.27 1.61
C PRO A 71 -16.84 -10.63 2.73
N THR A 72 -15.64 -10.03 2.73
CA THR A 72 -14.66 -10.27 3.79
C THR A 72 -15.12 -9.67 5.12
N ILE A 73 -15.63 -8.44 5.10
CA ILE A 73 -16.14 -7.79 6.31
C ILE A 73 -17.37 -8.50 6.86
N GLU A 74 -18.29 -8.94 6.03
CA GLU A 74 -19.45 -9.76 6.46
C GLU A 74 -18.99 -11.02 7.19
N LYS A 75 -18.00 -11.75 6.67
CA LYS A 75 -17.44 -12.93 7.33
C LYS A 75 -16.79 -12.60 8.69
N VAL A 76 -16.09 -11.47 8.78
CA VAL A 76 -15.49 -11.02 10.05
C VAL A 76 -16.56 -10.68 11.06
N LEU A 77 -17.58 -9.92 10.67
CA LEU A 77 -18.71 -9.56 11.53
C LEU A 77 -19.51 -10.79 12.00
N ALA A 78 -19.71 -11.77 11.13
CA ALA A 78 -20.41 -13.02 11.48
C ALA A 78 -19.58 -13.91 12.45
N ARG A 79 -18.25 -13.84 12.38
CA ARG A 79 -17.35 -14.71 13.16
C ARG A 79 -17.03 -14.16 14.56
N TYR A 80 -16.94 -12.85 14.69
CA TYR A 80 -16.49 -12.20 15.92
C TYR A 80 -17.63 -11.39 16.55
N PRO A 81 -17.84 -11.46 17.88
CA PRO A 81 -18.85 -10.67 18.59
C PRO A 81 -18.37 -9.21 18.73
N ILE A 82 -18.45 -8.47 17.65
CA ILE A 82 -17.99 -7.10 17.56
C ILE A 82 -19.16 -6.15 17.85
N LYS A 83 -19.02 -5.26 18.83
CA LYS A 83 -20.05 -4.27 19.19
C LYS A 83 -19.96 -2.98 18.38
N ARG A 84 -18.76 -2.55 18.03
CA ARG A 84 -18.49 -1.37 17.21
C ARG A 84 -17.24 -1.60 16.40
N VAL A 85 -17.27 -1.24 15.12
CA VAL A 85 -16.14 -1.37 14.21
C VAL A 85 -16.04 -0.12 13.35
N VAL A 86 -14.84 0.42 13.22
CA VAL A 86 -14.47 1.38 12.19
C VAL A 86 -13.62 0.65 11.16
N LEU A 87 -14.16 0.44 9.97
CA LEU A 87 -13.42 -0.13 8.84
C LEU A 87 -12.50 0.95 8.24
N VAL A 88 -11.21 0.66 8.16
CA VAL A 88 -10.24 1.51 7.48
C VAL A 88 -9.67 0.75 6.28
N ALA A 89 -9.77 1.34 5.09
CA ALA A 89 -9.29 0.70 3.87
C ALA A 89 -8.64 1.70 2.90
N ASP A 90 -7.77 1.18 2.01
CA ASP A 90 -6.98 1.99 1.09
C ASP A 90 -7.77 2.44 -0.15
N ARG A 91 -7.13 3.30 -0.93
CA ARG A 91 -7.62 4.01 -2.13
C ARG A 91 -8.18 3.09 -3.21
N GLY A 92 -7.60 1.89 -3.38
CA GLY A 92 -8.03 0.92 -4.39
C GLY A 92 -9.43 0.36 -4.14
N LEU A 93 -9.88 0.37 -2.89
CA LEU A 93 -11.13 -0.23 -2.43
C LEU A 93 -12.34 0.71 -2.48
N LEU A 94 -12.11 2.02 -2.69
CA LEU A 94 -13.19 3.00 -2.79
C LEU A 94 -13.81 3.03 -4.18
N SER A 95 -15.05 2.55 -4.29
CA SER A 95 -15.96 2.80 -5.43
C SER A 95 -17.30 3.34 -4.91
N LEU A 96 -18.11 3.93 -5.78
CA LEU A 96 -19.47 4.35 -5.40
C LEU A 96 -20.32 3.15 -5.00
N ASP A 97 -20.24 2.06 -5.77
CA ASP A 97 -20.97 0.82 -5.49
C ASP A 97 -20.58 0.23 -4.12
N ASN A 98 -19.29 0.28 -3.76
CA ASN A 98 -18.83 -0.15 -2.45
C ASN A 98 -19.33 0.75 -1.32
N LEU A 99 -19.42 2.06 -1.52
CA LEU A 99 -19.95 2.98 -0.51
C LEU A 99 -21.39 2.65 -0.15
N ASP A 100 -22.25 2.38 -1.15
CA ASP A 100 -23.64 2.00 -0.92
C ASP A 100 -23.73 0.63 -0.24
N ALA A 101 -22.93 -0.34 -0.66
CA ALA A 101 -22.86 -1.66 -0.03
C ALA A 101 -22.36 -1.59 1.42
N ILE A 102 -21.27 -0.85 1.70
CA ILE A 102 -20.76 -0.67 3.06
C ILE A 102 -21.78 0.05 3.94
N ARG A 103 -22.50 1.03 3.39
CA ARG A 103 -23.55 1.76 4.11
C ARG A 103 -24.71 0.87 4.54
N ALA A 104 -24.97 -0.22 3.80
CA ALA A 104 -25.99 -1.20 4.12
C ALA A 104 -25.55 -2.18 5.22
N LEU A 105 -24.22 -2.34 5.45
CA LEU A 105 -23.68 -3.21 6.49
C LEU A 105 -23.99 -2.67 7.89
N ARG A 106 -24.28 -3.59 8.79
CA ARG A 106 -24.59 -3.27 10.18
C ARG A 106 -23.76 -4.07 11.16
N VAL A 107 -23.47 -3.45 12.30
CA VAL A 107 -22.85 -4.07 13.48
C VAL A 107 -23.87 -3.98 14.60
N GLY A 108 -24.60 -5.07 14.87
CA GLY A 108 -25.83 -5.02 15.65
C GLY A 108 -26.85 -4.11 14.98
N ASP A 109 -27.39 -3.12 15.70
CA ASP A 109 -28.37 -2.16 15.19
C ASP A 109 -27.75 -0.90 14.57
N GLN A 110 -26.44 -0.74 14.62
CA GLN A 110 -25.74 0.45 14.13
C GLN A 110 -25.17 0.22 12.71
N PRO A 111 -25.15 1.25 11.85
CA PRO A 111 -24.45 1.15 10.57
C PRO A 111 -22.95 0.94 10.79
N LEU A 112 -22.29 0.19 9.89
CA LEU A 112 -20.84 0.04 9.91
C LEU A 112 -20.18 1.41 9.72
N GLU A 113 -19.31 1.79 10.65
CA GLU A 113 -18.49 2.99 10.51
C GLU A 113 -17.29 2.70 9.60
N PHE A 114 -16.86 3.71 8.82
CA PHE A 114 -15.72 3.54 7.91
C PHE A 114 -14.89 4.81 7.72
N ILE A 115 -13.64 4.60 7.32
CA ILE A 115 -12.70 5.62 6.83
C ILE A 115 -12.07 5.07 5.55
N LEU A 116 -12.36 5.68 4.41
CA LEU A 116 -11.87 5.23 3.11
C LEU A 116 -11.11 6.37 2.41
N ALA A 117 -9.94 6.05 1.83
CA ALA A 117 -9.20 7.05 1.08
C ALA A 117 -9.72 7.19 -0.36
N VAL A 118 -9.85 8.43 -0.79
CA VAL A 118 -10.20 8.77 -2.17
C VAL A 118 -9.00 8.47 -3.08
N PRO A 119 -9.17 7.72 -4.18
CA PRO A 119 -8.12 7.55 -5.17
C PRO A 119 -7.71 8.90 -5.79
N ALA A 120 -6.40 9.11 -6.00
CA ALA A 120 -5.90 10.38 -6.55
C ALA A 120 -6.52 10.74 -7.92
N ARG A 121 -6.84 9.72 -8.76
CA ARG A 121 -7.54 9.90 -10.04
C ARG A 121 -8.92 10.55 -9.92
N ARG A 122 -9.54 10.45 -8.73
CA ARG A 122 -10.86 11.03 -8.43
C ARG A 122 -10.81 12.37 -7.69
N TYR A 123 -9.63 12.88 -7.38
CA TYR A 123 -9.51 14.18 -6.69
C TYR A 123 -10.16 15.31 -7.48
N GLY A 124 -10.16 15.22 -8.81
CA GLY A 124 -10.86 16.18 -9.67
C GLY A 124 -12.36 16.30 -9.42
N ASP A 125 -13.00 15.25 -8.90
CA ASP A 125 -14.42 15.26 -8.56
C ASP A 125 -14.73 16.23 -7.39
N PHE A 126 -13.70 16.66 -6.66
CA PHE A 126 -13.79 17.49 -5.46
C PHE A 126 -13.23 18.90 -5.64
N ASP A 127 -12.83 19.29 -6.86
CA ASP A 127 -12.19 20.59 -7.12
C ASP A 127 -13.00 21.77 -6.53
N SER A 128 -14.31 21.80 -6.78
CA SER A 128 -15.20 22.86 -6.30
C SER A 128 -15.31 22.94 -4.79
N LEU A 129 -15.16 21.82 -4.08
CA LEU A 129 -15.17 21.74 -2.62
C LEU A 129 -13.79 22.11 -2.03
N LEU A 130 -12.72 21.71 -2.70
CA LEU A 130 -11.35 21.88 -2.22
C LEU A 130 -10.77 23.26 -2.47
N ALA A 131 -11.16 23.95 -3.54
CA ALA A 131 -10.62 25.25 -3.89
C ALA A 131 -10.87 26.30 -2.78
N PRO A 132 -12.10 26.48 -2.24
CA PRO A 132 -12.34 27.42 -1.14
C PRO A 132 -11.59 27.04 0.14
N PHE A 133 -11.50 25.74 0.45
CA PHE A 133 -10.75 25.27 1.61
C PHE A 133 -9.25 25.52 1.44
N HIS A 134 -8.70 25.31 0.25
CA HIS A 134 -7.30 25.57 -0.04
C HIS A 134 -6.96 27.05 0.14
N GLU A 135 -7.72 27.93 -0.46
CA GLU A 135 -7.49 29.39 -0.36
C GLU A 135 -7.56 29.88 1.09
N LYS A 136 -8.54 29.39 1.84
CA LYS A 136 -8.76 29.85 3.22
C LYS A 136 -7.76 29.25 4.22
N SER A 137 -7.39 28.00 4.07
CA SER A 137 -6.72 27.25 5.13
C SER A 137 -5.38 26.64 4.76
N CYS A 138 -5.11 26.38 3.47
CA CYS A 138 -3.91 25.66 3.04
C CYS A 138 -2.82 26.56 2.45
N ARG A 139 -3.20 27.63 1.74
CA ARG A 139 -2.27 28.45 0.95
C ARG A 139 -1.10 29.03 1.73
N LEU A 140 -1.35 29.46 2.97
CA LEU A 140 -0.33 30.02 3.85
C LEU A 140 0.03 29.12 5.04
N ALA A 141 -0.37 27.85 4.99
CA ALA A 141 -0.11 26.91 6.08
C ALA A 141 1.38 26.57 6.16
N THR A 142 1.92 26.60 7.38
CA THR A 142 3.30 26.16 7.70
C THR A 142 3.34 24.80 8.38
N ALA A 143 2.20 24.29 8.83
CA ALA A 143 2.01 22.99 9.46
C ALA A 143 0.87 22.22 8.81
N GLU A 144 0.72 20.96 9.14
CA GLU A 144 -0.38 20.11 8.64
C GLU A 144 -1.73 20.73 9.05
N VAL A 145 -2.62 20.93 8.08
CA VAL A 145 -3.96 21.51 8.25
C VAL A 145 -5.00 20.45 7.94
N PHE A 146 -6.04 20.43 8.78
CA PHE A 146 -7.16 19.51 8.63
C PHE A 146 -8.45 20.30 8.35
N GLY A 147 -9.30 19.75 7.51
CA GLY A 147 -10.61 20.29 7.21
C GLY A 147 -11.66 19.24 7.05
N GLU A 148 -12.90 19.67 7.18
CA GLU A 148 -14.07 18.83 6.98
C GLU A 148 -15.04 19.55 6.04
N LEU A 149 -15.51 18.80 5.05
CA LEU A 149 -16.48 19.23 4.06
C LEU A 149 -17.61 18.20 4.01
N ASN A 150 -18.77 18.57 3.48
CA ASN A 150 -19.85 17.62 3.23
C ASN A 150 -19.83 17.18 1.77
N TRP A 151 -19.93 15.87 1.54
CA TRP A 151 -20.04 15.29 0.23
C TRP A 151 -21.09 14.16 0.22
N GLN A 152 -22.21 14.37 -0.44
CA GLN A 152 -23.30 13.36 -0.56
C GLN A 152 -23.77 12.78 0.79
N GLY A 153 -23.78 13.59 1.84
CA GLY A 153 -24.15 13.17 3.19
C GLY A 153 -23.06 12.45 3.97
N PHE A 154 -21.87 12.33 3.39
CA PHE A 154 -20.68 11.84 4.09
C PHE A 154 -19.77 13.00 4.54
N ARG A 155 -18.95 12.72 5.53
CA ARG A 155 -17.85 13.60 5.95
C ARG A 155 -16.70 13.42 4.97
N LEU A 156 -16.33 14.47 4.26
CA LEU A 156 -15.12 14.54 3.44
C LEU A 156 -14.01 15.18 4.27
N ILE A 157 -13.10 14.38 4.76
CA ILE A 157 -11.99 14.84 5.59
C ILE A 157 -10.79 15.11 4.69
N VAL A 158 -10.22 16.30 4.83
CA VAL A 158 -9.07 16.73 4.05
C VAL A 158 -7.91 17.03 4.99
N ALA A 159 -6.77 16.38 4.77
CA ALA A 159 -5.51 16.80 5.36
C ALA A 159 -4.62 17.41 4.29
N HIS A 160 -3.94 18.51 4.61
CA HIS A 160 -2.95 19.15 3.76
C HIS A 160 -1.62 19.27 4.48
N ARG A 161 -0.57 18.79 3.87
CA ARG A 161 0.81 18.86 4.36
C ARG A 161 1.62 19.80 3.47
N PRO A 162 1.99 21.00 3.97
CA PRO A 162 2.71 22.02 3.20
C PRO A 162 4.09 21.54 2.71
N ASP A 163 4.82 20.81 3.55
CA ASP A 163 6.12 20.22 3.21
C ASP A 163 6.02 19.29 2.00
N ARG A 164 5.02 18.42 2.00
CA ARG A 164 4.76 17.49 0.90
C ARG A 164 4.23 18.20 -0.35
N ALA A 165 3.40 19.21 -0.17
CA ALA A 165 2.91 20.03 -1.28
C ALA A 165 4.04 20.76 -1.99
N SER A 166 4.94 21.39 -1.25
CA SER A 166 6.12 22.07 -1.79
C SER A 166 7.04 21.12 -2.54
N GLU A 167 7.29 19.93 -1.99
CA GLU A 167 8.12 18.93 -2.64
C GLU A 167 7.50 18.37 -3.92
N GLN A 168 6.19 18.09 -3.92
CA GLN A 168 5.49 17.60 -5.11
C GLN A 168 5.46 18.67 -6.21
N SER A 169 5.21 19.93 -5.85
CA SER A 169 5.25 21.04 -6.80
C SER A 169 6.65 21.24 -7.37
N ARG A 170 7.68 21.26 -6.51
CA ARG A 170 9.08 21.41 -6.94
C ARG A 170 9.50 20.31 -7.93
N VAL A 171 9.26 19.05 -7.59
CA VAL A 171 9.61 17.91 -8.47
C VAL A 171 8.87 17.98 -9.80
N ARG A 172 7.61 18.38 -9.81
CA ARG A 172 6.85 18.58 -11.04
C ARG A 172 7.39 19.73 -11.88
N ASP A 173 7.62 20.88 -11.26
CA ASP A 173 8.10 22.07 -11.95
C ASP A 173 9.51 21.84 -12.53
N GLU A 174 10.40 21.15 -11.83
CA GLU A 174 11.72 20.72 -12.34
C GLU A 174 11.60 19.77 -13.56
N ARG A 175 10.66 18.82 -13.53
CA ARG A 175 10.42 17.93 -14.69
C ARG A 175 9.87 18.69 -15.89
N ILE A 176 8.96 19.63 -15.67
CA ILE A 176 8.44 20.50 -16.74
C ILE A 176 9.58 21.30 -17.34
N ALA A 177 10.38 21.99 -16.51
CA ALA A 177 11.50 22.79 -16.98
C ALA A 177 12.54 21.98 -17.77
N ALA A 178 12.82 20.74 -17.33
CA ALA A 178 13.72 19.85 -18.07
C ALA A 178 13.18 19.48 -19.47
N LEU A 179 11.87 19.17 -19.54
CA LEU A 179 11.22 18.88 -20.82
C LEU A 179 11.15 20.09 -21.75
N GLU A 180 10.90 21.29 -21.21
CA GLU A 180 10.93 22.54 -21.97
C GLU A 180 12.34 22.86 -22.50
N ALA A 181 13.38 22.63 -21.68
CA ALA A 181 14.77 22.79 -22.14
C ALA A 181 15.15 21.82 -23.26
N ASP A 182 14.73 20.56 -23.15
CA ASP A 182 14.92 19.58 -24.22
C ASP A 182 14.17 19.98 -25.51
N ALA A 183 12.91 20.41 -25.36
CA ALA A 183 12.09 20.85 -26.48
C ALA A 183 12.72 22.09 -27.18
N ALA A 184 13.21 23.07 -26.41
CA ALA A 184 13.89 24.24 -26.97
C ALA A 184 15.14 23.86 -27.76
N GLN A 185 15.97 22.95 -27.24
CA GLN A 185 17.15 22.44 -27.95
C GLN A 185 16.79 21.76 -29.30
N TRP A 186 15.68 21.02 -29.31
CA TRP A 186 15.27 20.30 -30.53
C TRP A 186 14.64 21.27 -31.52
N ALA A 187 13.86 22.24 -31.07
CA ALA A 187 13.33 23.32 -31.94
C ALA A 187 14.46 24.10 -32.58
N GLU A 188 15.46 24.57 -31.81
CA GLU A 188 16.63 25.27 -32.33
C GLU A 188 17.38 24.46 -33.42
N LYS A 189 17.50 23.14 -33.23
CA LYS A 189 18.13 22.26 -34.24
C LYS A 189 17.29 22.09 -35.49
N LEU A 190 15.98 22.04 -35.39
CA LEU A 190 15.04 21.99 -36.52
C LEU A 190 15.13 23.29 -37.32
N ASP A 191 15.03 24.45 -36.66
CA ASP A 191 15.14 25.77 -37.26
C ASP A 191 16.48 25.98 -38.01
N ALA A 192 17.59 25.54 -37.37
CA ALA A 192 18.92 25.60 -38.00
C ALA A 192 19.04 24.71 -39.25
N GLN A 193 18.36 23.56 -39.25
CA GLN A 193 18.31 22.67 -40.42
C GLN A 193 17.49 23.29 -41.57
N GLU A 194 16.35 23.92 -41.28
CA GLU A 194 15.54 24.64 -42.26
C GLU A 194 16.28 25.83 -42.84
N ALA A 195 17.08 26.55 -42.03
CA ALA A 195 17.94 27.65 -42.48
C ALA A 195 19.17 27.17 -43.25
N GLY A 196 19.32 25.88 -43.55
CA GLY A 196 20.44 25.33 -44.32
C GLY A 196 21.76 25.21 -43.55
N GLN A 197 21.76 25.45 -42.25
CA GLN A 197 22.94 25.33 -41.37
C GLN A 197 23.11 23.86 -40.93
N THR A 198 23.63 23.03 -41.83
CA THR A 198 23.85 21.61 -41.56
C THR A 198 25.11 21.37 -40.74
N ARG A 199 24.96 20.80 -39.55
CA ARG A 199 26.07 20.19 -38.79
C ARG A 199 26.17 18.69 -39.09
N PRO A 200 27.35 18.06 -39.03
CA PRO A 200 27.49 16.62 -39.16
C PRO A 200 26.63 15.91 -38.11
N GLY A 201 25.79 14.96 -38.54
CA GLY A 201 24.95 14.18 -37.64
C GLY A 201 23.63 13.76 -38.28
N LYS A 202 22.84 12.97 -37.54
CA LYS A 202 21.51 12.53 -37.99
C LYS A 202 20.55 13.74 -37.98
N LYS A 203 19.94 14.00 -39.13
CA LYS A 203 18.92 15.06 -39.26
C LYS A 203 17.71 14.73 -38.39
N LEU A 204 17.19 15.75 -37.72
CA LEU A 204 15.92 15.69 -37.01
C LEU A 204 14.78 15.91 -38.03
N SER A 205 13.61 15.37 -37.72
CA SER A 205 12.37 15.69 -38.40
C SER A 205 11.33 16.10 -37.35
N ASP A 206 10.38 16.95 -37.70
CA ASP A 206 9.32 17.38 -36.81
C ASP A 206 8.56 16.19 -36.26
N ALA A 207 8.07 15.30 -37.09
CA ALA A 207 7.37 14.10 -36.66
C ALA A 207 8.20 13.21 -35.69
N GLY A 208 9.51 13.06 -35.97
CA GLY A 208 10.41 12.30 -35.07
C GLY A 208 10.64 13.00 -33.76
N THR A 209 10.74 14.32 -33.75
CA THR A 209 10.89 15.14 -32.53
C THR A 209 9.62 15.13 -31.72
N THR A 210 8.46 15.29 -32.37
CA THR A 210 7.13 15.20 -31.73
C THR A 210 6.93 13.85 -31.02
N ALA A 211 7.22 12.74 -31.71
CA ALA A 211 7.10 11.40 -31.14
C ALA A 211 8.04 11.18 -29.94
N ARG A 212 9.29 11.67 -30.04
CA ARG A 212 10.29 11.61 -28.97
C ARG A 212 9.86 12.42 -27.77
N PHE A 213 9.37 13.64 -27.97
CA PHE A 213 8.90 14.51 -26.90
C PHE A 213 7.66 13.94 -26.22
N TYR A 214 6.69 13.46 -27.02
CA TYR A 214 5.50 12.78 -26.48
C TYR A 214 5.86 11.62 -25.56
N LYS A 215 6.83 10.79 -25.98
CA LYS A 215 7.33 9.71 -25.16
C LYS A 215 7.96 10.23 -23.86
N ALA A 216 8.80 11.26 -23.92
CA ALA A 216 9.43 11.85 -22.73
C ALA A 216 8.39 12.42 -21.75
N VAL A 217 7.36 13.10 -22.27
CA VAL A 217 6.22 13.61 -21.47
C VAL A 217 5.44 12.45 -20.83
N ALA A 218 5.19 11.36 -21.56
CA ALA A 218 4.51 10.18 -21.04
C ALA A 218 5.33 9.47 -19.95
N ASP A 219 6.63 9.29 -20.19
CA ASP A 219 7.57 8.67 -19.22
C ASP A 219 7.70 9.54 -17.94
N ALA A 220 7.59 10.86 -18.05
CA ALA A 220 7.54 11.79 -16.93
C ALA A 220 6.17 11.84 -16.22
N HIS A 221 5.15 11.13 -16.73
CA HIS A 221 3.75 11.17 -16.25
C HIS A 221 3.10 12.56 -16.31
N LEU A 222 3.49 13.40 -17.26
CA LEU A 222 3.01 14.77 -17.42
C LEU A 222 2.06 14.96 -18.60
N ALA A 223 1.62 13.90 -19.29
CA ALA A 223 0.73 13.98 -20.47
C ALA A 223 -0.64 14.64 -20.18
N HIS A 224 -1.05 14.71 -18.91
CA HIS A 224 -2.26 15.44 -18.53
C HIS A 224 -2.03 16.96 -18.42
N ILE A 225 -0.78 17.42 -18.27
CA ILE A 225 -0.39 18.83 -18.17
C ILE A 225 0.22 19.32 -19.48
N ILE A 226 1.14 18.56 -20.08
CA ILE A 226 1.81 18.96 -21.33
C ILE A 226 1.08 18.30 -22.49
N LYS A 227 0.48 19.11 -23.36
CA LYS A 227 -0.25 18.67 -24.55
C LYS A 227 0.67 18.75 -25.76
N VAL A 228 0.95 17.61 -26.37
CA VAL A 228 1.74 17.51 -27.59
C VAL A 228 0.79 17.28 -28.76
N ASP A 229 0.85 18.14 -29.77
CA ASP A 229 0.03 17.98 -30.97
C ASP A 229 0.69 16.98 -31.93
N LEU A 230 0.13 15.78 -31.98
CA LEU A 230 0.63 14.70 -32.84
C LEU A 230 0.21 14.85 -34.31
N ALA A 231 -0.75 15.74 -34.60
CA ALA A 231 -1.26 15.97 -35.95
C ALA A 231 -0.61 17.20 -36.62
N ALA A 232 0.10 18.03 -35.87
CA ALA A 232 0.76 19.21 -36.37
C ALA A 232 1.93 18.83 -37.34
N GLU A 233 2.09 19.58 -38.43
CA GLU A 233 3.18 19.42 -39.39
C GLU A 233 4.54 19.81 -38.75
N VAL A 234 4.53 20.79 -37.80
CA VAL A 234 5.71 21.26 -37.10
C VAL A 234 5.67 20.81 -35.65
N PHE A 235 6.84 20.63 -35.03
CA PHE A 235 6.95 20.28 -33.60
C PHE A 235 6.37 21.39 -32.72
N THR A 236 5.29 21.07 -31.99
CA THR A 236 4.64 22.01 -31.08
C THR A 236 4.05 21.30 -29.87
N TYR A 237 4.00 22.04 -28.77
CA TYR A 237 3.35 21.60 -27.52
C TYR A 237 2.80 22.79 -26.76
N ALA A 238 1.94 22.53 -25.79
CA ALA A 238 1.41 23.54 -24.89
C ALA A 238 1.31 23.01 -23.45
N ILE A 239 1.49 23.90 -22.48
CA ILE A 239 1.19 23.61 -21.07
C ILE A 239 -0.27 23.97 -20.82
N ASP A 240 -1.04 23.00 -20.37
CA ASP A 240 -2.41 23.22 -19.91
C ASP A 240 -2.37 23.81 -18.50
N GLU A 241 -2.45 25.12 -18.41
CA GLU A 241 -2.41 25.87 -17.16
C GLU A 241 -3.54 25.48 -16.19
N ARG A 242 -4.70 25.08 -16.71
CA ARG A 242 -5.82 24.61 -15.87
C ARG A 242 -5.47 23.28 -15.22
N ALA A 243 -4.90 22.36 -15.98
CA ALA A 243 -4.45 21.08 -15.45
C ALA A 243 -3.30 21.25 -14.45
N LEU A 244 -2.35 22.16 -14.74
CA LEU A 244 -1.24 22.47 -13.84
C LEU A 244 -1.75 23.07 -12.51
N ASN A 245 -2.66 24.06 -12.56
CA ASN A 245 -3.23 24.66 -11.38
C ASN A 245 -4.06 23.66 -10.56
N ARG A 246 -4.79 22.74 -11.22
CA ARG A 246 -5.47 21.63 -10.56
C ARG A 246 -4.47 20.69 -9.87
N ALA A 247 -3.37 20.34 -10.51
CA ALA A 247 -2.34 19.51 -9.91
C ALA A 247 -1.76 20.20 -8.65
N ARG A 248 -1.47 21.49 -8.71
CA ARG A 248 -1.00 22.30 -7.56
C ARG A 248 -2.04 22.35 -6.43
N LEU A 249 -3.33 22.46 -6.76
CA LEU A 249 -4.41 22.42 -5.77
C LEU A 249 -4.40 21.09 -5.00
N MET A 250 -4.04 19.97 -5.64
CA MET A 250 -4.06 18.64 -5.05
C MET A 250 -2.77 18.28 -4.31
N ASP A 251 -1.69 19.03 -4.49
CA ASP A 251 -0.41 18.76 -3.83
C ASP A 251 -0.54 18.74 -2.31
N GLY A 252 0.12 17.78 -1.70
CA GLY A 252 0.15 17.60 -0.25
C GLY A 252 -1.17 17.17 0.37
N LYS A 253 -2.23 16.94 -0.42
CA LYS A 253 -3.56 16.58 0.10
C LYS A 253 -3.75 15.08 0.24
N LEU A 254 -4.43 14.72 1.32
CA LEU A 254 -5.05 13.42 1.56
C LEU A 254 -6.54 13.67 1.75
N ILE A 255 -7.36 12.97 0.97
CA ILE A 255 -8.82 13.08 1.03
C ILE A 255 -9.39 11.75 1.50
N LEU A 256 -10.20 11.78 2.54
CA LEU A 256 -10.86 10.63 3.13
C LEU A 256 -12.38 10.86 3.13
N VAL A 257 -13.13 9.79 2.87
CA VAL A 257 -14.59 9.76 3.06
C VAL A 257 -14.87 8.92 4.31
N SER A 258 -15.72 9.43 5.18
CA SER A 258 -16.05 8.79 6.45
C SER A 258 -17.50 9.05 6.86
N ASN A 259 -18.08 8.11 7.61
CA ASN A 259 -19.33 8.28 8.34
C ASN A 259 -19.13 8.20 9.85
N VAL A 260 -17.89 8.13 10.34
CA VAL A 260 -17.59 8.09 11.78
C VAL A 260 -18.10 9.37 12.43
N PRO A 261 -19.03 9.31 13.38
CA PRO A 261 -19.54 10.50 14.05
C PRO A 261 -18.50 11.07 15.01
N GLU A 262 -18.60 12.39 15.29
CA GLU A 262 -17.93 13.11 16.41
C GLU A 262 -16.40 13.02 16.52
N SER A 263 -15.70 12.21 15.69
CA SER A 263 -14.22 12.19 15.71
C SER A 263 -13.65 13.41 14.98
N PRO A 264 -12.69 14.14 15.59
CA PRO A 264 -12.02 15.25 14.91
C PRO A 264 -11.33 14.81 13.62
N PRO A 265 -11.24 15.66 12.57
CA PRO A 265 -10.56 15.35 11.31
C PRO A 265 -9.14 14.82 11.50
N ALA A 266 -8.38 15.37 12.44
CA ALA A 266 -7.02 14.95 12.74
C ALA A 266 -6.96 13.49 13.22
N GLU A 267 -7.93 13.07 14.05
CA GLU A 267 -8.01 11.69 14.53
C GLU A 267 -8.36 10.71 13.40
N ILE A 268 -9.32 11.07 12.53
CA ILE A 268 -9.68 10.26 11.36
C ILE A 268 -8.45 10.07 10.45
N VAL A 269 -7.69 11.14 10.23
CA VAL A 269 -6.43 11.07 9.44
C VAL A 269 -5.38 10.21 10.14
N ALA A 270 -5.23 10.32 11.47
CA ALA A 270 -4.30 9.49 12.24
C ALA A 270 -4.66 7.99 12.16
N ARG A 271 -5.96 7.66 12.27
CA ARG A 271 -6.46 6.30 12.09
C ARG A 271 -6.16 5.77 10.69
N TYR A 272 -6.39 6.56 9.65
CA TYR A 272 -6.05 6.16 8.29
C TYR A 272 -4.54 5.94 8.11
N LYS A 273 -3.70 6.83 8.67
CA LYS A 273 -2.24 6.69 8.58
C LYS A 273 -1.72 5.40 9.24
N ALA A 274 -2.43 4.87 10.23
CA ALA A 274 -2.11 3.58 10.86
C ALA A 274 -2.27 2.38 9.90
N LEU A 275 -2.96 2.53 8.76
CA LEU A 275 -3.02 1.52 7.70
C LEU A 275 -1.63 1.13 7.17
N ALA A 276 -0.64 2.01 7.26
CA ALA A 276 0.75 1.71 6.90
C ALA A 276 1.34 0.51 7.67
N ASP A 277 0.76 0.13 8.81
CA ASP A 277 1.16 -1.08 9.53
C ASP A 277 0.72 -2.37 8.83
N ILE A 278 -0.39 -2.37 8.05
CA ILE A 278 -0.76 -3.49 7.17
C ILE A 278 0.25 -3.65 6.04
N GLU A 279 0.60 -2.57 5.34
CA GLU A 279 1.60 -2.60 4.28
C GLU A 279 2.93 -3.17 4.78
N ARG A 280 3.32 -2.81 6.02
CA ARG A 280 4.49 -3.39 6.68
C ARG A 280 4.31 -4.90 6.96
N GLY A 281 3.09 -5.34 7.28
CA GLY A 281 2.74 -6.75 7.41
C GLY A 281 2.91 -7.53 6.12
N PHE A 282 2.43 -6.99 5.01
CA PHE A 282 2.63 -7.60 3.70
C PHE A 282 4.11 -7.66 3.28
N ARG A 283 4.89 -6.65 3.64
CA ARG A 283 6.33 -6.71 3.42
C ARG A 283 6.95 -7.89 4.17
N VAL A 284 6.61 -8.08 5.46
CA VAL A 284 7.07 -9.23 6.25
C VAL A 284 6.64 -10.56 5.63
N LEU A 285 5.39 -10.66 5.17
CA LEU A 285 4.90 -11.86 4.47
C LEU A 285 5.73 -12.19 3.22
N LYS A 286 6.17 -11.17 2.47
CA LYS A 286 6.90 -11.35 1.21
C LYS A 286 8.41 -11.55 1.41
N SER A 287 9.03 -10.82 2.35
CA SER A 287 10.49 -10.81 2.53
C SER A 287 10.99 -11.77 3.61
N GLU A 288 10.26 -11.89 4.73
CA GLU A 288 10.72 -12.66 5.89
C GLU A 288 10.10 -14.06 5.96
N ILE A 289 8.81 -14.14 5.60
CA ILE A 289 8.05 -15.40 5.61
C ILE A 289 8.14 -16.10 4.25
N GLU A 290 8.46 -15.33 3.19
CA GLU A 290 8.63 -15.82 1.82
C GLU A 290 7.39 -16.56 1.29
N ILE A 291 6.20 -15.97 1.48
CA ILE A 291 4.93 -16.53 1.02
C ILE A 291 4.90 -16.79 -0.49
N ALA A 292 5.72 -16.09 -1.27
CA ALA A 292 5.81 -16.21 -2.72
C ALA A 292 7.17 -16.81 -3.17
N PRO A 293 7.20 -17.50 -4.31
CA PRO A 293 6.06 -17.87 -5.16
C PRO A 293 5.28 -19.07 -4.64
N VAL A 294 3.97 -19.12 -4.92
CA VAL A 294 3.11 -20.25 -4.61
C VAL A 294 3.23 -21.29 -5.72
N PHE A 295 3.69 -22.51 -5.39
CA PHE A 295 3.83 -23.63 -6.31
C PHE A 295 2.63 -24.61 -6.28
N HIS A 296 1.75 -24.49 -5.29
CA HIS A 296 0.58 -25.35 -5.16
C HIS A 296 -0.43 -25.08 -6.26
N ARG A 297 -1.08 -26.15 -6.77
CA ARG A 297 -2.12 -26.05 -7.81
C ARG A 297 -3.52 -26.09 -7.23
N LEU A 298 -3.75 -26.99 -6.27
CA LEU A 298 -5.07 -27.20 -5.71
C LEU A 298 -5.47 -26.02 -4.82
N PRO A 299 -6.68 -25.49 -4.96
CA PRO A 299 -7.19 -24.36 -4.17
C PRO A 299 -7.01 -24.53 -2.66
N ASP A 300 -7.30 -25.72 -2.13
CA ASP A 300 -7.18 -25.99 -0.69
C ASP A 300 -5.72 -25.96 -0.21
N ARG A 301 -4.77 -26.41 -1.04
CA ARG A 301 -3.35 -26.32 -0.71
C ARG A 301 -2.85 -24.88 -0.75
N ILE A 302 -3.36 -24.07 -1.68
CA ILE A 302 -3.06 -22.64 -1.75
C ILE A 302 -3.58 -21.94 -0.49
N ARG A 303 -4.83 -22.23 -0.08
CA ARG A 303 -5.42 -21.71 1.16
C ARG A 303 -4.67 -22.15 2.41
N ALA A 304 -4.27 -23.42 2.47
CA ALA A 304 -3.48 -23.95 3.58
C ALA A 304 -2.09 -23.28 3.66
N HIS A 305 -1.42 -23.06 2.53
CA HIS A 305 -0.16 -22.32 2.47
C HIS A 305 -0.33 -20.89 2.99
N ALA A 306 -1.36 -20.18 2.52
CA ALA A 306 -1.67 -18.84 2.99
C ALA A 306 -1.99 -18.80 4.50
N LEU A 307 -2.72 -19.81 5.02
CA LEU A 307 -3.02 -19.93 6.45
C LEU A 307 -1.74 -20.10 7.28
N ILE A 308 -0.81 -20.96 6.85
CA ILE A 308 0.47 -21.15 7.56
C ILE A 308 1.26 -19.84 7.59
N CYS A 309 1.37 -19.16 6.46
CA CYS A 309 2.04 -17.86 6.41
C CYS A 309 1.34 -16.77 7.24
N PHE A 310 0.00 -16.78 7.28
CA PHE A 310 -0.79 -15.90 8.13
C PHE A 310 -0.53 -16.16 9.62
N LEU A 311 -0.46 -17.41 10.05
CA LEU A 311 -0.10 -17.77 11.43
C LEU A 311 1.33 -17.36 11.77
N ALA A 312 2.27 -17.52 10.84
CA ALA A 312 3.64 -17.02 11.01
C ALA A 312 3.66 -15.49 11.17
N LEU A 313 2.89 -14.75 10.37
CA LEU A 313 2.73 -13.30 10.52
C LEU A 313 2.15 -12.93 11.88
N LEU A 314 1.14 -13.66 12.36
CA LEU A 314 0.56 -13.43 13.68
C LEU A 314 1.62 -13.58 14.78
N LEU A 315 2.39 -14.67 14.76
CA LEU A 315 3.47 -14.91 15.73
C LEU A 315 4.55 -13.82 15.66
N TYR A 316 4.94 -13.42 14.45
CA TYR A 316 5.88 -12.33 14.23
C TYR A 316 5.38 -11.01 14.83
N ARG A 317 4.08 -10.69 14.65
CA ARG A 317 3.47 -9.48 15.22
C ARG A 317 3.39 -9.53 16.74
N VAL A 318 3.06 -10.68 17.31
CA VAL A 318 3.08 -10.88 18.78
C VAL A 318 4.48 -10.66 19.33
N LEU A 319 5.50 -11.23 18.69
CA LEU A 319 6.91 -11.02 19.08
C LEU A 319 7.26 -9.53 19.04
N ARG A 320 6.91 -8.83 17.96
CA ARG A 320 7.15 -7.39 17.82
C ARG A 320 6.47 -6.58 18.95
N LEU A 321 5.21 -6.88 19.27
CA LEU A 321 4.49 -6.19 20.33
C LEU A 321 5.15 -6.41 21.70
N ARG A 322 5.60 -7.64 21.99
CA ARG A 322 6.31 -7.96 23.24
C ARG A 322 7.64 -7.20 23.35
N LEU A 323 8.45 -7.18 22.27
CA LEU A 323 9.69 -6.42 22.23
C LEU A 323 9.43 -4.92 22.43
N LYS A 324 8.43 -4.36 21.75
CA LYS A 324 8.04 -2.95 21.89
C LYS A 324 7.56 -2.61 23.31
N ALA A 325 6.77 -3.48 23.93
CA ALA A 325 6.27 -3.27 25.31
C ALA A 325 7.39 -3.18 26.35
N LYS A 326 8.55 -3.76 26.06
CA LYS A 326 9.75 -3.70 26.90
C LYS A 326 10.78 -2.68 26.42
N ALA A 327 10.40 -1.80 25.49
CA ALA A 327 11.30 -0.82 24.86
C ALA A 327 12.62 -1.43 24.33
N SER A 328 12.59 -2.71 23.91
CA SER A 328 13.75 -3.40 23.38
C SER A 328 14.18 -2.80 22.04
N ALA A 329 15.50 -2.63 21.85
CA ALA A 329 16.11 -2.21 20.61
C ALA A 329 16.14 -3.31 19.53
N LEU A 330 15.77 -4.57 19.89
CA LEU A 330 15.80 -5.69 18.96
C LEU A 330 14.61 -5.62 17.99
N SER A 331 14.90 -5.86 16.71
CA SER A 331 13.85 -6.19 15.74
C SER A 331 13.41 -7.67 15.92
N PRO A 332 12.21 -8.06 15.47
CA PRO A 332 11.77 -9.46 15.51
C PRO A 332 12.74 -10.40 14.78
N GLU A 333 13.28 -9.98 13.62
CA GLU A 333 14.25 -10.74 12.82
C GLU A 333 15.51 -11.02 13.65
N ARG A 334 16.05 -9.97 14.30
CA ARG A 334 17.23 -10.11 15.13
C ARG A 334 16.97 -10.99 16.37
N ALA A 335 15.80 -10.86 16.97
CA ALA A 335 15.38 -11.72 18.06
C ALA A 335 15.32 -13.20 17.64
N LEU A 336 14.74 -13.48 16.46
CA LEU A 336 14.70 -14.83 15.90
C LEU A 336 16.08 -15.37 15.55
N GLU A 337 16.99 -14.54 15.00
CA GLU A 337 18.38 -14.95 14.76
C GLU A 337 19.12 -15.36 16.05
N ILE A 338 18.92 -14.58 17.12
CA ILE A 338 19.50 -14.88 18.43
C ILE A 338 18.94 -16.21 18.96
N ALA A 339 17.62 -16.41 18.87
CA ALA A 339 16.97 -17.62 19.32
C ALA A 339 17.37 -18.87 18.50
N ARG A 340 17.50 -18.75 17.18
CA ARG A 340 17.90 -19.86 16.27
C ARG A 340 19.27 -20.43 16.56
N ARG A 341 20.14 -19.72 17.28
CA ARG A 341 21.47 -20.21 17.69
C ARG A 341 21.41 -21.16 18.89
N ILE A 342 20.26 -21.31 19.53
CA ILE A 342 20.05 -22.31 20.59
C ILE A 342 19.79 -23.66 19.88
N GLN A 343 20.69 -24.61 20.13
CA GLN A 343 20.67 -25.90 19.43
C GLN A 343 20.49 -27.03 20.42
N TYR A 344 19.74 -28.05 20.02
CA TYR A 344 19.67 -29.31 20.72
C TYR A 344 20.74 -30.24 20.12
N HIS A 345 21.61 -30.75 20.98
CA HIS A 345 22.69 -31.66 20.62
C HIS A 345 22.37 -33.06 21.15
N GLN A 346 22.54 -34.04 20.32
CA GLN A 346 22.56 -35.45 20.71
C GLN A 346 23.87 -36.08 20.29
N VAL A 347 24.65 -36.56 21.27
CA VAL A 347 25.93 -37.19 21.02
C VAL A 347 25.79 -38.70 21.37
N THR A 348 26.11 -39.54 20.44
CA THR A 348 26.13 -41.00 20.64
C THR A 348 27.56 -41.51 20.60
N LEU A 349 28.00 -42.11 21.72
CA LEU A 349 29.33 -42.70 21.86
C LEU A 349 29.21 -44.20 21.74
N HIS A 350 30.02 -44.79 20.82
CA HIS A 350 30.16 -46.24 20.65
C HIS A 350 28.85 -47.01 20.54
N GLN A 351 27.84 -46.46 19.87
CA GLN A 351 26.49 -47.03 19.60
C GLN A 351 25.68 -47.42 20.85
N ARG A 352 26.13 -47.14 22.08
CA ARG A 352 25.47 -47.60 23.32
C ARG A 352 25.19 -46.50 24.35
N GLN A 353 25.87 -45.38 24.29
CA GLN A 353 25.66 -44.30 25.24
C GLN A 353 25.30 -43.01 24.44
N SER A 354 24.14 -42.48 24.70
CA SER A 354 23.72 -41.18 24.15
C SER A 354 23.53 -40.16 25.26
N ALA A 355 24.11 -39.02 25.07
CA ALA A 355 23.86 -37.84 25.89
C ALA A 355 23.22 -36.75 25.03
N SER A 356 22.22 -36.08 25.55
CA SER A 356 21.57 -35.00 24.82
C SER A 356 21.36 -33.79 25.71
N GLY A 357 21.35 -32.61 25.13
CA GLY A 357 21.16 -31.36 25.86
C GLY A 357 21.09 -30.16 24.93
N LEU A 358 20.70 -29.04 25.48
CA LEU A 358 20.74 -27.76 24.78
C LEU A 358 22.11 -27.12 24.87
N SER A 359 22.48 -26.35 23.86
CA SER A 359 23.63 -25.48 23.91
C SER A 359 23.53 -24.52 25.11
N ALA A 360 24.66 -24.19 25.73
CA ALA A 360 24.69 -23.19 26.78
C ALA A 360 24.19 -21.84 26.24
N MET A 361 23.21 -21.26 26.90
CA MET A 361 22.65 -19.97 26.48
C MET A 361 23.58 -18.82 26.83
N THR A 362 23.78 -17.94 25.86
CA THR A 362 24.49 -16.68 26.05
C THR A 362 23.66 -15.70 26.91
N PRO A 363 24.28 -14.69 27.57
CA PRO A 363 23.55 -13.65 28.29
C PRO A 363 22.50 -12.97 27.42
N GLN A 364 22.80 -12.69 26.16
CA GLN A 364 21.89 -12.07 25.21
C GLN A 364 20.64 -12.96 24.89
N GLN A 365 20.83 -14.28 24.85
CA GLN A 365 19.71 -15.22 24.67
C GLN A 365 18.82 -15.26 25.90
N LYS A 366 19.36 -15.27 27.12
CA LYS A 366 18.58 -15.21 28.35
C LYS A 366 17.78 -13.91 28.45
N GLU A 367 18.41 -12.78 28.21
CA GLU A 367 17.77 -11.46 28.16
C GLU A 367 16.61 -11.41 27.15
N LEU A 368 16.76 -12.05 25.98
CA LEU A 368 15.69 -12.15 25.01
C LEU A 368 14.48 -12.89 25.60
N PHE A 369 14.66 -14.05 26.22
CA PHE A 369 13.54 -14.83 26.80
C PHE A 369 12.84 -14.07 27.92
N GLU A 370 13.58 -13.36 28.75
CA GLU A 370 13.04 -12.47 29.78
C GLU A 370 12.23 -11.32 29.14
N THR A 371 12.80 -10.67 28.11
CA THR A 371 12.15 -9.57 27.40
C THR A 371 10.81 -9.97 26.80
N VAL A 372 10.76 -11.14 26.16
CA VAL A 372 9.51 -11.62 25.54
C VAL A 372 8.58 -12.37 26.51
N ALA A 373 8.94 -12.42 27.78
CA ALA A 373 8.21 -13.12 28.85
C ALA A 373 7.90 -14.58 28.49
N LEU A 374 8.90 -15.30 28.02
CA LEU A 374 8.86 -16.74 27.75
C LEU A 374 9.84 -17.48 28.66
N PRO A 375 9.51 -18.72 29.08
CA PRO A 375 10.46 -19.53 29.84
C PRO A 375 11.65 -19.90 28.95
N GLU A 376 12.82 -20.03 29.55
CA GLU A 376 13.98 -20.57 28.86
C GLU A 376 13.69 -21.97 28.30
N PRO A 377 14.17 -22.30 27.10
CA PRO A 377 14.00 -23.62 26.52
C PRO A 377 14.72 -24.67 27.37
N SER A 378 14.11 -25.83 27.52
CA SER A 378 14.70 -26.98 28.25
C SER A 378 14.59 -28.25 27.42
N ALA A 379 15.55 -29.15 27.57
CA ALA A 379 15.57 -30.41 26.84
C ALA A 379 14.32 -31.31 27.05
N ARG A 380 13.52 -31.03 28.08
CA ARG A 380 12.26 -31.74 28.35
C ARG A 380 11.04 -31.16 27.61
N ARG A 381 11.19 -30.03 26.94
CA ARG A 381 10.10 -29.33 26.22
C ARG A 381 10.28 -29.30 24.71
N LEU A 382 11.36 -29.90 24.20
CA LEU A 382 11.62 -30.14 22.79
C LEU A 382 11.40 -31.61 22.46
#